data_92d3cb5fec38acbb2b3dbff00ceb9294
#
_entry.id   92d3cb5fec38acbb2b3dbff00ceb9294
#
_cell.length_a   1.000
_cell.length_b   1.000
_cell.length_c   1.000
_cell.angle_alpha   90.00
_cell.angle_beta   90.00
_cell.angle_gamma   90.00
#
_symmetry.space_group_name_H-M   'P 1'
#
loop_
_entity.id
_entity.type
_entity.pdbx_description
1 polymer ?
#
loop_
_entity_poly.entity_id
_entity_poly.type
_entity_poly.pdbx_seq_one_letter_code
_entity_poly.pdbx_strand_id
1 'polypeptide(L)'
;MPRADAQACLNAGLAALQARQPDAAARAFRQGLRQAPDAAALHANLALALEALGDWAGAEASARAAVRHAPALAEPYVNLGGLLTRQRRLDDALAVYQAALAAGVASAALWSNLGVLRASLGEDDAALACYQQALALEPSHASAQFNQAYVYLRRGDYARGWAALEARDWYAALARQLPWPRWQGEALAGRALLIGLEAGLGDMIQFCRYAAQLKALGARRVGVLCHPPLAALFARLEGVDAVYALGSEIDEDWDVWSPPLSLPHHCHTRLDSIPTALPYLHAEPARMAAWAPRLPPREAGWRVGLVWKGNPKFENDAERSLPSLAALAPLAALPGVQWISLQKGAGQAEARAADAPLPLWPLGEDFADLADTAAVLRQLDLVISVDTAVAHLAGALAVPCWVLLPAYQTDWRWLAGREDSPWYPGCLRLFRQPTRGDWATPIQRVAQALAAWGDGCAPGVNPICTTPPP
;
A
#
# COMPACT_ATOMS: atom_id res chain seq x y z
N MET A 1 47.61 17.41 0.26
CA MET A 1 46.86 18.07 1.33
C MET A 1 45.40 18.36 0.98
N PRO A 2 44.98 19.03 -0.11
CA PRO A 2 43.58 19.36 -0.34
C PRO A 2 42.64 18.13 -0.41
N ARG A 3 43.09 16.98 -0.96
CA ARG A 3 42.30 15.75 -1.04
C ARG A 3 42.05 15.07 0.32
N ALA A 4 42.96 15.17 1.29
CA ALA A 4 42.77 14.59 2.60
C ALA A 4 41.70 15.35 3.39
N ASP A 5 41.65 16.68 3.26
CA ASP A 5 40.64 17.51 3.91
C ASP A 5 39.24 17.32 3.26
N ALA A 6 39.18 17.14 1.94
CA ALA A 6 37.91 16.80 1.25
C ALA A 6 37.37 15.43 1.65
N GLN A 7 38.23 14.43 1.87
CA GLN A 7 37.85 13.11 2.36
C GLN A 7 37.34 13.18 3.82
N ALA A 8 37.96 14.00 4.66
CA ALA A 8 37.49 14.23 6.04
C ALA A 8 36.09 14.86 6.04
N CYS A 9 35.84 15.82 5.13
CA CYS A 9 34.52 16.44 4.95
C CYS A 9 33.48 15.41 4.44
N LEU A 10 33.88 14.51 3.53
CA LEU A 10 32.99 13.42 3.08
C LEU A 10 32.58 12.52 4.24
N ASN A 11 33.55 12.06 5.03
CA ASN A 11 33.29 11.19 6.18
C ASN A 11 32.41 11.88 7.23
N ALA A 12 32.68 13.15 7.54
CA ALA A 12 31.85 13.93 8.47
C ALA A 12 30.41 14.09 7.99
N GLY A 13 30.22 14.35 6.68
CA GLY A 13 28.91 14.46 6.08
C GLY A 13 28.15 13.14 6.09
N LEU A 14 28.81 12.02 5.80
CA LEU A 14 28.21 10.68 5.87
C LEU A 14 27.78 10.34 7.31
N ALA A 15 28.62 10.63 8.30
CA ALA A 15 28.27 10.44 9.72
C ALA A 15 27.05 11.29 10.11
N ALA A 16 26.97 12.54 9.62
CA ALA A 16 25.82 13.41 9.86
C ALA A 16 24.53 12.89 9.20
N LEU A 17 24.60 12.31 7.97
CA LEU A 17 23.44 11.65 7.34
C LEU A 17 22.97 10.44 8.16
N GLN A 18 23.89 9.61 8.64
CA GLN A 18 23.56 8.47 9.50
C GLN A 18 22.90 8.92 10.82
N ALA A 19 23.33 10.06 11.35
CA ALA A 19 22.73 10.68 12.54
C ALA A 19 21.43 11.45 12.26
N ARG A 20 20.90 11.38 11.03
CA ARG A 20 19.70 12.13 10.56
C ARG A 20 19.82 13.65 10.74
N GLN A 21 21.01 14.19 10.47
CA GLN A 21 21.34 15.63 10.56
C GLN A 21 21.66 16.20 9.17
N PRO A 22 20.68 16.35 8.27
CA PRO A 22 20.93 16.71 6.88
C PRO A 22 21.56 18.10 6.70
N ASP A 23 21.26 19.08 7.58
CA ASP A 23 21.89 20.39 7.56
C ASP A 23 23.41 20.31 7.82
N ALA A 24 23.81 19.52 8.82
CA ALA A 24 25.23 19.31 9.14
C ALA A 24 25.94 18.59 7.98
N ALA A 25 25.28 17.59 7.39
CA ALA A 25 25.78 16.88 6.22
C ALA A 25 25.99 17.81 5.02
N ALA A 26 24.99 18.62 4.68
CA ALA A 26 25.08 19.58 3.56
C ALA A 26 26.21 20.60 3.76
N ARG A 27 26.42 21.09 4.99
CA ARG A 27 27.56 21.98 5.29
C ARG A 27 28.91 21.29 5.11
N ALA A 28 29.06 20.06 5.59
CA ALA A 28 30.26 19.26 5.45
C ALA A 28 30.60 19.00 3.98
N PHE A 29 29.63 18.57 3.17
CA PHE A 29 29.82 18.30 1.74
C PHE A 29 30.14 19.58 0.97
N ARG A 30 29.47 20.71 1.23
CA ARG A 30 29.82 22.01 0.63
C ARG A 30 31.22 22.46 1.00
N GLN A 31 31.68 22.17 2.24
CA GLN A 31 33.07 22.46 2.65
C GLN A 31 34.06 21.61 1.86
N GLY A 32 33.80 20.32 1.68
CA GLY A 32 34.62 19.44 0.86
C GLY A 32 34.69 19.90 -0.60
N LEU A 33 33.55 20.33 -1.19
CA LEU A 33 33.51 20.85 -2.57
C LEU A 33 34.26 22.17 -2.77
N ARG A 34 34.49 22.97 -1.75
CA ARG A 34 35.40 24.12 -1.87
C ARG A 34 36.86 23.71 -2.08
N GLN A 35 37.23 22.52 -1.68
CA GLN A 35 38.61 21.98 -1.79
C GLN A 35 38.73 21.05 -3.00
N ALA A 36 37.68 20.33 -3.35
CA ALA A 36 37.60 19.39 -4.49
C ALA A 36 36.27 19.58 -5.25
N PRO A 37 36.18 20.63 -6.10
CA PRO A 37 34.95 20.99 -6.82
C PRO A 37 34.44 19.92 -7.79
N ASP A 38 35.32 19.03 -8.21
CA ASP A 38 35.07 17.93 -9.16
C ASP A 38 34.79 16.57 -8.47
N ALA A 39 34.74 16.54 -7.15
CA ALA A 39 34.52 15.30 -6.40
C ALA A 39 33.07 14.82 -6.53
N ALA A 40 32.83 13.88 -7.45
CA ALA A 40 31.50 13.31 -7.72
C ALA A 40 30.82 12.75 -6.47
N ALA A 41 31.57 12.07 -5.56
CA ALA A 41 31.03 11.54 -4.33
C ALA A 41 30.48 12.63 -3.40
N LEU A 42 31.15 13.80 -3.31
CA LEU A 42 30.64 14.92 -2.53
C LEU A 42 29.37 15.52 -3.12
N HIS A 43 29.31 15.64 -4.46
CA HIS A 43 28.12 16.09 -5.16
C HIS A 43 26.95 15.11 -4.97
N ALA A 44 27.17 13.80 -5.10
CA ALA A 44 26.14 12.77 -4.92
C ALA A 44 25.55 12.80 -3.49
N ASN A 45 26.41 12.87 -2.47
CA ASN A 45 25.96 12.92 -1.08
C ASN A 45 25.36 14.28 -0.68
N LEU A 46 25.80 15.37 -1.29
CA LEU A 46 25.15 16.67 -1.12
C LEU A 46 23.73 16.64 -1.68
N ALA A 47 23.49 15.97 -2.81
CA ALA A 47 22.16 15.81 -3.36
C ALA A 47 21.22 15.11 -2.37
N LEU A 48 21.67 14.03 -1.72
CA LEU A 48 20.89 13.32 -0.68
C LEU A 48 20.59 14.21 0.53
N ALA A 49 21.55 14.98 0.99
CA ALA A 49 21.36 15.90 2.11
C ALA A 49 20.37 17.02 1.78
N LEU A 50 20.45 17.60 0.57
CA LEU A 50 19.53 18.65 0.09
C LEU A 50 18.13 18.13 -0.13
N GLU A 51 17.99 16.91 -0.65
CA GLU A 51 16.70 16.24 -0.76
C GLU A 51 16.03 16.08 0.62
N ALA A 52 16.78 15.62 1.62
CA ALA A 52 16.28 15.48 2.98
C ALA A 52 15.86 16.82 3.62
N LEU A 53 16.39 17.93 3.14
CA LEU A 53 16.03 19.31 3.53
C LEU A 53 14.86 19.88 2.72
N GLY A 54 14.39 19.15 1.68
CA GLY A 54 13.36 19.64 0.76
C GLY A 54 13.87 20.63 -0.30
N ASP A 55 15.20 20.85 -0.41
CA ASP A 55 15.81 21.64 -1.47
C ASP A 55 15.97 20.79 -2.74
N TRP A 56 14.85 20.59 -3.42
CA TRP A 56 14.78 19.75 -4.63
C TRP A 56 15.63 20.27 -5.77
N ALA A 57 15.68 21.60 -5.95
CA ALA A 57 16.46 22.23 -7.01
C ALA A 57 17.96 22.08 -6.78
N GLY A 58 18.42 22.32 -5.56
CA GLY A 58 19.80 22.11 -5.15
C GLY A 58 20.22 20.66 -5.24
N ALA A 59 19.34 19.75 -4.83
CA ALA A 59 19.55 18.29 -4.92
C ALA A 59 19.77 17.86 -6.39
N GLU A 60 18.90 18.30 -7.29
CA GLU A 60 19.03 17.97 -8.74
C GLU A 60 20.31 18.55 -9.35
N ALA A 61 20.63 19.81 -9.05
CA ALA A 61 21.84 20.44 -9.54
C ALA A 61 23.10 19.67 -9.11
N SER A 62 23.12 19.24 -7.84
CA SER A 62 24.22 18.44 -7.25
C SER A 62 24.28 17.04 -7.88
N ALA A 63 23.14 16.34 -8.03
CA ALA A 63 23.11 15.03 -8.67
C ALA A 63 23.58 15.07 -10.12
N ARG A 64 23.17 16.10 -10.91
CA ARG A 64 23.67 16.32 -12.27
C ARG A 64 25.17 16.63 -12.31
N ALA A 65 25.70 17.35 -11.31
CA ALA A 65 27.13 17.57 -11.19
C ALA A 65 27.89 16.26 -10.93
N ALA A 66 27.36 15.39 -10.06
CA ALA A 66 27.94 14.07 -9.84
C ALA A 66 28.05 13.23 -11.12
N VAL A 67 27.00 13.22 -11.95
CA VAL A 67 27.00 12.55 -13.26
C VAL A 67 28.06 13.15 -14.20
N ARG A 68 28.17 14.49 -14.26
CA ARG A 68 29.18 15.14 -15.11
C ARG A 68 30.62 14.83 -14.71
N HIS A 69 30.88 14.73 -13.40
CA HIS A 69 32.24 14.49 -12.88
C HIS A 69 32.64 13.01 -12.84
N ALA A 70 31.64 12.10 -12.85
CA ALA A 70 31.88 10.65 -12.89
C ALA A 70 30.95 9.94 -13.88
N PRO A 71 31.00 10.24 -15.18
CA PRO A 71 30.06 9.71 -16.17
C PRO A 71 30.20 8.20 -16.41
N ALA A 72 31.29 7.58 -15.96
CA ALA A 72 31.51 6.14 -16.06
C ALA A 72 31.00 5.34 -14.84
N LEU A 73 30.52 6.02 -13.81
CA LEU A 73 29.99 5.36 -12.61
C LEU A 73 28.47 5.29 -12.62
N ALA A 74 27.91 4.15 -12.22
CA ALA A 74 26.47 3.95 -12.20
C ALA A 74 25.76 4.70 -11.06
N GLU A 75 26.43 4.84 -9.90
CA GLU A 75 25.83 5.44 -8.68
C GLU A 75 25.26 6.86 -8.91
N PRO A 76 25.94 7.81 -9.58
CA PRO A 76 25.38 9.12 -9.86
C PRO A 76 24.08 9.08 -10.68
N TYR A 77 23.99 8.18 -11.65
CA TYR A 77 22.76 8.02 -12.44
C TYR A 77 21.62 7.40 -11.63
N VAL A 78 21.94 6.42 -10.77
CA VAL A 78 20.99 5.81 -9.83
C VAL A 78 20.39 6.88 -8.91
N ASN A 79 21.24 7.74 -8.35
CA ASN A 79 20.81 8.80 -7.43
C ASN A 79 19.97 9.87 -8.16
N LEU A 80 20.42 10.32 -9.34
CA LEU A 80 19.68 11.31 -10.15
C LEU A 80 18.33 10.76 -10.63
N GLY A 81 18.30 9.54 -11.17
CA GLY A 81 17.07 8.90 -11.63
C GLY A 81 16.09 8.65 -10.46
N GLY A 82 16.58 8.22 -9.30
CA GLY A 82 15.78 8.07 -8.09
C GLY A 82 15.19 9.40 -7.61
N LEU A 83 15.98 10.47 -7.60
CA LEU A 83 15.53 11.83 -7.26
C LEU A 83 14.40 12.30 -8.19
N LEU A 84 14.58 12.14 -9.50
CA LEU A 84 13.58 12.52 -10.50
C LEU A 84 12.29 11.69 -10.37
N THR A 85 12.41 10.39 -10.05
CA THR A 85 11.26 9.53 -9.78
C THR A 85 10.46 10.04 -8.58
N ARG A 86 11.12 10.40 -7.47
CA ARG A 86 10.46 11.00 -6.30
C ARG A 86 9.80 12.34 -6.60
N GLN A 87 10.37 13.13 -7.51
CA GLN A 87 9.76 14.35 -8.02
C GLN A 87 8.60 14.09 -9.01
N ARG A 88 8.27 12.83 -9.32
CA ARG A 88 7.26 12.43 -10.31
C ARG A 88 7.60 12.85 -11.77
N ARG A 89 8.86 13.15 -12.05
CA ARG A 89 9.39 13.44 -13.39
C ARG A 89 9.87 12.15 -14.05
N LEU A 90 8.89 11.29 -14.37
CA LEU A 90 9.16 9.90 -14.75
C LEU A 90 9.88 9.76 -16.08
N ASP A 91 9.55 10.62 -17.07
CA ASP A 91 10.21 10.63 -18.38
C ASP A 91 11.67 11.07 -18.26
N ASP A 92 11.95 12.07 -17.42
CA ASP A 92 13.32 12.52 -17.16
C ASP A 92 14.14 11.42 -16.45
N ALA A 93 13.54 10.71 -15.48
CA ALA A 93 14.17 9.59 -14.81
C ALA A 93 14.50 8.45 -15.80
N LEU A 94 13.54 8.13 -16.68
CA LEU A 94 13.74 7.12 -17.74
C LEU A 94 14.89 7.51 -18.68
N ALA A 95 14.93 8.77 -19.12
CA ALA A 95 16.00 9.29 -19.97
C ALA A 95 17.37 9.18 -19.30
N VAL A 96 17.47 9.47 -17.99
CA VAL A 96 18.72 9.35 -17.22
C VAL A 96 19.22 7.90 -17.18
N TYR A 97 18.35 6.93 -16.88
CA TYR A 97 18.75 5.51 -16.87
C TYR A 97 19.13 5.00 -18.27
N GLN A 98 18.36 5.39 -19.30
CA GLN A 98 18.68 5.01 -20.69
C GLN A 98 20.01 5.61 -21.15
N ALA A 99 20.31 6.86 -20.79
CA ALA A 99 21.59 7.50 -21.13
C ALA A 99 22.76 6.77 -20.46
N ALA A 100 22.64 6.33 -19.22
CA ALA A 100 23.66 5.52 -18.54
C ALA A 100 23.92 4.22 -19.31
N LEU A 101 22.85 3.47 -19.64
CA LEU A 101 22.97 2.20 -20.37
C LEU A 101 23.57 2.39 -21.77
N ALA A 102 23.18 3.45 -22.49
CA ALA A 102 23.73 3.78 -23.81
C ALA A 102 25.22 4.13 -23.74
N ALA A 103 25.70 4.69 -22.64
CA ALA A 103 27.11 4.94 -22.35
C ALA A 103 27.87 3.70 -21.87
N GLY A 104 27.24 2.52 -21.84
CA GLY A 104 27.83 1.28 -21.33
C GLY A 104 27.96 1.21 -19.82
N VAL A 105 27.30 2.11 -19.08
CA VAL A 105 27.31 2.13 -17.63
C VAL A 105 26.14 1.29 -17.12
N ALA A 106 26.44 0.17 -16.45
CA ALA A 106 25.43 -0.74 -15.91
C ALA A 106 25.81 -1.20 -14.50
N SER A 107 24.80 -1.38 -13.66
CA SER A 107 24.91 -2.03 -12.34
C SER A 107 23.58 -2.69 -11.99
N ALA A 108 23.61 -3.62 -11.02
CA ALA A 108 22.38 -4.23 -10.51
C ALA A 108 21.39 -3.19 -9.97
N ALA A 109 21.89 -2.19 -9.25
CA ALA A 109 21.07 -1.11 -8.71
C ALA A 109 20.42 -0.26 -9.83
N LEU A 110 21.17 0.06 -10.91
CA LEU A 110 20.62 0.82 -12.03
C LEU A 110 19.49 0.04 -12.73
N TRP A 111 19.72 -1.22 -13.05
CA TRP A 111 18.72 -2.08 -13.65
C TRP A 111 17.51 -2.28 -12.73
N SER A 112 17.73 -2.47 -11.42
CA SER A 112 16.66 -2.60 -10.44
C SER A 112 15.77 -1.35 -10.38
N ASN A 113 16.37 -0.15 -10.32
CA ASN A 113 15.63 1.11 -10.26
C ASN A 113 14.89 1.41 -11.58
N LEU A 114 15.50 1.10 -12.72
CA LEU A 114 14.80 1.16 -14.01
C LEU A 114 13.61 0.21 -14.05
N GLY A 115 13.76 -0.99 -13.48
CA GLY A 115 12.67 -1.96 -13.33
C GLY A 115 11.53 -1.43 -12.47
N VAL A 116 11.83 -0.78 -11.33
CA VAL A 116 10.82 -0.13 -10.47
C VAL A 116 10.08 0.97 -11.23
N LEU A 117 10.80 1.82 -11.97
CA LEU A 117 10.19 2.88 -12.78
C LEU A 117 9.24 2.31 -13.83
N ARG A 118 9.67 1.28 -14.59
CA ARG A 118 8.84 0.62 -15.61
C ARG A 118 7.63 -0.08 -15.01
N ALA A 119 7.79 -0.78 -13.87
CA ALA A 119 6.68 -1.38 -13.14
C ALA A 119 5.65 -0.33 -12.68
N SER A 120 6.12 0.83 -12.24
CA SER A 120 5.27 1.95 -11.84
C SER A 120 4.47 2.54 -13.01
N LEU A 121 5.03 2.47 -14.21
CA LEU A 121 4.37 2.88 -15.47
C LEU A 121 3.45 1.78 -16.05
N GLY A 122 3.38 0.60 -15.43
CA GLY A 122 2.59 -0.53 -15.93
C GLY A 122 3.27 -1.34 -17.04
N GLU A 123 4.54 -1.08 -17.33
CA GLU A 123 5.35 -1.77 -18.33
C GLU A 123 5.94 -3.07 -17.77
N ASP A 124 5.08 -4.03 -17.41
CA ASP A 124 5.41 -5.23 -16.64
C ASP A 124 6.52 -6.09 -17.27
N ASP A 125 6.46 -6.36 -18.58
CA ASP A 125 7.46 -7.20 -19.24
C ASP A 125 8.83 -6.51 -19.28
N ALA A 126 8.86 -5.21 -19.52
CA ALA A 126 10.09 -4.41 -19.49
C ALA A 126 10.67 -4.33 -18.06
N ALA A 127 9.81 -4.23 -17.04
CA ALA A 127 10.23 -4.25 -15.65
C ALA A 127 10.88 -5.59 -15.27
N LEU A 128 10.24 -6.72 -15.60
CA LEU A 128 10.80 -8.05 -15.37
C LEU A 128 12.12 -8.27 -16.07
N ALA A 129 12.26 -7.80 -17.34
CA ALA A 129 13.52 -7.85 -18.06
C ALA A 129 14.63 -7.05 -17.33
N CYS A 130 14.32 -5.87 -16.79
CA CYS A 130 15.26 -5.10 -15.99
C CYS A 130 15.68 -5.83 -14.70
N TYR A 131 14.75 -6.43 -13.98
CA TYR A 131 15.09 -7.21 -12.78
C TYR A 131 15.94 -8.44 -13.11
N GLN A 132 15.68 -9.12 -14.22
CA GLN A 132 16.51 -10.22 -14.70
C GLN A 132 17.95 -9.76 -14.97
N GLN A 133 18.14 -8.59 -15.62
CA GLN A 133 19.48 -8.01 -15.82
C GLN A 133 20.17 -7.67 -14.50
N ALA A 134 19.42 -7.10 -13.54
CA ALA A 134 19.96 -6.84 -12.20
C ALA A 134 20.46 -8.11 -11.52
N LEU A 135 19.65 -9.18 -11.53
CA LEU A 135 19.96 -10.46 -10.92
C LEU A 135 21.04 -11.26 -11.68
N ALA A 136 21.20 -11.04 -12.98
CA ALA A 136 22.32 -11.59 -13.76
C ALA A 136 23.67 -10.97 -13.37
N LEU A 137 23.67 -9.68 -13.01
CA LEU A 137 24.86 -8.96 -12.51
C LEU A 137 25.15 -9.29 -11.03
N GLU A 138 24.11 -9.37 -10.23
CA GLU A 138 24.18 -9.62 -8.78
C GLU A 138 23.01 -10.52 -8.34
N PRO A 139 23.19 -11.85 -8.30
CA PRO A 139 22.13 -12.80 -7.94
C PRO A 139 21.52 -12.58 -6.56
N SER A 140 22.27 -11.99 -5.63
CA SER A 140 21.83 -11.68 -4.25
C SER A 140 21.21 -10.29 -4.10
N HIS A 141 20.95 -9.54 -5.18
CA HIS A 141 20.41 -8.19 -5.11
C HIS A 141 18.96 -8.19 -4.59
N ALA A 142 18.81 -8.01 -3.26
CA ALA A 142 17.56 -8.18 -2.54
C ALA A 142 16.42 -7.31 -3.11
N SER A 143 16.70 -6.05 -3.48
CA SER A 143 15.68 -5.16 -4.05
C SER A 143 15.14 -5.68 -5.39
N ALA A 144 15.99 -6.25 -6.26
CA ALA A 144 15.54 -6.81 -7.52
C ALA A 144 14.73 -8.10 -7.30
N GLN A 145 15.15 -8.96 -6.36
CA GLN A 145 14.40 -10.15 -5.96
C GLN A 145 13.02 -9.76 -5.44
N PHE A 146 12.95 -8.78 -4.54
CA PHE A 146 11.71 -8.32 -3.95
C PHE A 146 10.80 -7.58 -4.94
N ASN A 147 11.33 -6.64 -5.72
CA ASN A 147 10.49 -5.76 -6.56
C ASN A 147 9.79 -6.52 -7.69
N GLN A 148 10.35 -7.63 -8.20
CA GLN A 148 9.66 -8.46 -9.17
C GLN A 148 8.39 -9.11 -8.60
N ALA A 149 8.27 -9.26 -7.26
CA ALA A 149 7.08 -9.81 -6.61
C ALA A 149 5.83 -9.00 -6.97
N TYR A 150 5.92 -7.67 -6.95
CA TYR A 150 4.79 -6.80 -7.27
C TYR A 150 4.27 -7.01 -8.69
N VAL A 151 5.17 -7.23 -9.64
CA VAL A 151 4.82 -7.48 -11.04
C VAL A 151 4.15 -8.85 -11.18
N TYR A 152 4.75 -9.90 -10.61
CA TYR A 152 4.16 -11.24 -10.65
C TYR A 152 2.79 -11.29 -9.99
N LEU A 153 2.65 -10.71 -8.79
CA LEU A 153 1.39 -10.68 -8.05
C LEU A 153 0.31 -9.89 -8.81
N ARG A 154 0.66 -8.73 -9.39
CA ARG A 154 -0.27 -7.92 -10.19
C ARG A 154 -0.75 -8.63 -11.44
N ARG A 155 0.06 -9.52 -12.00
CA ARG A 155 -0.29 -10.39 -13.15
C ARG A 155 -1.03 -11.66 -12.76
N GLY A 156 -1.20 -11.93 -11.48
CA GLY A 156 -1.83 -13.15 -10.97
C GLY A 156 -0.89 -14.37 -10.95
N ASP A 157 0.40 -14.18 -11.23
CA ASP A 157 1.41 -15.25 -11.08
C ASP A 157 1.84 -15.37 -9.61
N TYR A 158 0.92 -15.88 -8.81
CA TYR A 158 1.08 -15.95 -7.38
C TYR A 158 2.20 -16.90 -6.94
N ALA A 159 2.46 -17.95 -7.71
CA ALA A 159 3.53 -18.90 -7.38
C ALA A 159 4.92 -18.21 -7.34
N ARG A 160 5.25 -17.45 -8.40
CA ARG A 160 6.48 -16.66 -8.45
C ARG A 160 6.42 -15.43 -7.55
N GLY A 161 5.27 -14.78 -7.49
CA GLY A 161 5.08 -13.56 -6.72
C GLY A 161 5.29 -13.74 -5.22
N TRP A 162 4.68 -14.76 -4.63
CA TRP A 162 4.88 -15.07 -3.20
C TRP A 162 6.32 -15.47 -2.88
N ALA A 163 6.93 -16.29 -3.73
CA ALA A 163 8.33 -16.66 -3.54
C ALA A 163 9.27 -15.45 -3.57
N ALA A 164 9.07 -14.53 -4.52
CA ALA A 164 9.85 -13.30 -4.62
C ALA A 164 9.58 -12.34 -3.44
N LEU A 165 8.35 -12.32 -2.91
CA LEU A 165 7.97 -11.48 -1.77
C LEU A 165 8.71 -11.87 -0.48
N GLU A 166 9.18 -13.10 -0.37
CA GLU A 166 9.96 -13.57 0.79
C GLU A 166 11.34 -12.88 0.91
N ALA A 167 11.83 -12.21 -0.12
CA ALA A 167 13.04 -11.40 -0.06
C ALA A 167 12.88 -10.06 0.70
N ARG A 168 11.66 -9.73 1.17
CA ARG A 168 11.42 -8.54 1.99
C ARG A 168 11.95 -8.70 3.41
N ASP A 169 12.26 -7.59 4.05
CA ASP A 169 12.74 -7.53 5.44
C ASP A 169 11.83 -6.73 6.40
N TRP A 170 10.63 -6.36 5.97
CA TRP A 170 9.71 -5.49 6.72
C TRP A 170 9.38 -6.00 8.13
N TYR A 171 9.39 -7.30 8.32
CA TYR A 171 9.16 -7.95 9.61
C TYR A 171 10.43 -8.12 10.46
N ALA A 172 11.59 -7.69 9.99
CA ALA A 172 12.87 -7.94 10.67
C ALA A 172 12.92 -7.32 12.08
N ALA A 173 12.26 -6.18 12.29
CA ALA A 173 12.16 -5.55 13.61
C ALA A 173 11.36 -6.42 14.58
N LEU A 174 10.23 -6.97 14.14
CA LEU A 174 9.39 -7.87 14.94
C LEU A 174 10.11 -9.21 15.18
N ALA A 175 10.79 -9.75 14.16
CA ALA A 175 11.54 -11.00 14.27
C ALA A 175 12.63 -10.98 15.36
N ARG A 176 13.20 -9.81 15.65
CA ARG A 176 14.18 -9.65 16.75
C ARG A 176 13.55 -9.62 18.14
N GLN A 177 12.24 -9.42 18.23
CA GLN A 177 11.51 -9.33 19.51
C GLN A 177 10.78 -10.63 19.87
N LEU A 178 10.43 -11.43 18.86
CA LEU A 178 9.74 -12.70 19.08
C LEU A 178 10.76 -13.82 19.36
N PRO A 179 10.58 -14.58 20.45
CA PRO A 179 11.53 -15.65 20.84
C PRO A 179 11.35 -16.94 20.04
N TRP A 180 10.23 -17.09 19.32
CA TRP A 180 9.88 -18.31 18.61
C TRP A 180 10.46 -18.32 17.18
N PRO A 181 10.76 -19.50 16.60
CA PRO A 181 11.23 -19.60 15.22
C PRO A 181 10.14 -19.21 14.23
N ARG A 182 10.56 -18.62 13.12
CA ARG A 182 9.66 -18.30 12.01
C ARG A 182 9.23 -19.60 11.31
N TRP A 183 7.93 -19.77 11.09
CA TRP A 183 7.36 -20.87 10.31
C TRP A 183 7.79 -20.77 8.84
N GLN A 184 8.25 -21.91 8.29
CA GLN A 184 8.74 -22.02 6.91
C GLN A 184 7.87 -22.96 6.06
N GLY A 185 6.62 -23.24 6.48
CA GLY A 185 5.72 -24.14 5.77
C GLY A 185 5.75 -25.58 6.27
N GLU A 186 6.45 -25.88 7.39
CA GLU A 186 6.46 -27.22 7.98
C GLU A 186 5.07 -27.63 8.49
N ALA A 187 4.85 -28.93 8.69
CA ALA A 187 3.59 -29.45 9.20
C ALA A 187 3.17 -28.75 10.53
N LEU A 188 1.93 -28.29 10.58
CA LEU A 188 1.36 -27.60 11.75
C LEU A 188 0.60 -28.51 12.73
N ALA A 189 0.50 -29.80 12.43
CA ALA A 189 -0.24 -30.74 13.26
C ALA A 189 0.19 -30.68 14.75
N GLY A 190 -0.73 -30.24 15.60
CA GLY A 190 -0.51 -30.09 17.03
C GLY A 190 0.30 -28.87 17.47
N ARG A 191 0.77 -28.01 16.55
CA ARG A 191 1.59 -26.82 16.85
C ARG A 191 0.71 -25.58 17.07
N ALA A 192 1.23 -24.66 17.87
CA ALA A 192 0.65 -23.32 18.06
C ALA A 192 1.40 -22.32 17.17
N LEU A 193 0.67 -21.54 16.36
CA LEU A 193 1.23 -20.54 15.44
C LEU A 193 0.71 -19.14 15.78
N LEU A 194 1.63 -18.18 15.93
CA LEU A 194 1.29 -16.76 16.06
C LEU A 194 1.43 -16.07 14.68
N ILE A 195 0.35 -15.50 14.16
CA ILE A 195 0.39 -14.57 13.02
C ILE A 195 0.94 -13.25 13.57
N GLY A 196 2.11 -12.85 13.09
CA GLY A 196 2.77 -11.61 13.52
C GLY A 196 2.15 -10.37 12.89
N LEU A 197 2.62 -9.21 13.34
CA LEU A 197 2.25 -7.92 12.76
C LEU A 197 3.16 -7.57 11.59
N GLU A 198 2.57 -7.19 10.46
CA GLU A 198 3.32 -6.68 9.32
C GLU A 198 2.43 -5.71 8.51
N ALA A 199 3.08 -4.66 7.95
CA ALA A 199 2.44 -3.69 7.06
C ALA A 199 1.26 -2.93 7.69
N GLY A 200 0.23 -2.59 6.92
CA GLY A 200 -0.87 -1.73 7.34
C GLY A 200 -2.12 -2.47 7.82
N LEU A 201 -3.12 -1.69 8.22
CA LEU A 201 -4.41 -2.21 8.66
C LEU A 201 -5.11 -3.05 7.58
N GLY A 202 -5.03 -2.61 6.30
CA GLY A 202 -5.63 -3.32 5.17
C GLY A 202 -4.99 -4.68 4.93
N ASP A 203 -3.65 -4.78 5.09
CA ASP A 203 -2.91 -6.02 4.96
C ASP A 203 -3.33 -7.02 6.04
N MET A 204 -3.39 -6.56 7.29
CA MET A 204 -3.85 -7.41 8.39
C MET A 204 -5.28 -7.90 8.17
N ILE A 205 -6.20 -7.04 7.73
CA ILE A 205 -7.58 -7.43 7.39
C ILE A 205 -7.59 -8.47 6.28
N GLN A 206 -6.80 -8.28 5.22
CA GLN A 206 -6.78 -9.21 4.09
C GLN A 206 -6.22 -10.58 4.49
N PHE A 207 -5.10 -10.62 5.20
CA PHE A 207 -4.38 -11.86 5.46
C PHE A 207 -4.80 -12.59 6.75
N CYS A 208 -5.57 -11.96 7.65
CA CYS A 208 -6.13 -12.67 8.80
C CYS A 208 -7.06 -13.82 8.41
N ARG A 209 -7.61 -13.82 7.18
CA ARG A 209 -8.42 -14.93 6.63
C ARG A 209 -7.71 -16.27 6.63
N TYR A 210 -6.38 -16.28 6.63
CA TYR A 210 -5.60 -17.51 6.69
C TYR A 210 -5.69 -18.24 8.04
N ALA A 211 -6.20 -17.61 9.10
CA ALA A 211 -6.36 -18.25 10.42
C ALA A 211 -7.17 -19.55 10.34
N ALA A 212 -8.30 -19.54 9.65
CA ALA A 212 -9.12 -20.73 9.44
C ALA A 212 -8.37 -21.82 8.64
N GLN A 213 -7.58 -21.42 7.63
CA GLN A 213 -6.78 -22.36 6.83
C GLN A 213 -5.64 -22.97 7.66
N LEU A 214 -4.98 -22.20 8.54
CA LEU A 214 -3.97 -22.73 9.47
C LEU A 214 -4.57 -23.76 10.42
N LYS A 215 -5.79 -23.54 10.91
CA LYS A 215 -6.55 -24.55 11.69
C LYS A 215 -6.81 -25.81 10.87
N ALA A 216 -7.24 -25.66 9.60
CA ALA A 216 -7.48 -26.79 8.71
C ALA A 216 -6.17 -27.57 8.40
N LEU A 217 -5.01 -26.92 8.42
CA LEU A 217 -3.68 -27.56 8.33
C LEU A 217 -3.23 -28.23 9.63
N GLY A 218 -4.08 -28.26 10.67
CA GLY A 218 -3.85 -28.98 11.92
C GLY A 218 -3.21 -28.13 13.02
N ALA A 219 -3.13 -26.81 12.89
CA ALA A 219 -2.67 -25.95 13.97
C ALA A 219 -3.54 -26.15 15.21
N ARG A 220 -2.93 -26.56 16.33
CA ARG A 220 -3.60 -26.71 17.63
C ARG A 220 -4.16 -25.36 18.08
N ARG A 221 -3.41 -24.29 17.83
CA ARG A 221 -3.73 -22.94 18.26
C ARG A 221 -3.22 -21.92 17.26
N VAL A 222 -4.01 -20.87 17.01
CA VAL A 222 -3.63 -19.73 16.16
C VAL A 222 -3.86 -18.44 16.94
N GLY A 223 -2.80 -17.64 17.10
CA GLY A 223 -2.87 -16.29 17.65
C GLY A 223 -2.64 -15.24 16.57
N VAL A 224 -3.05 -14.00 16.87
CA VAL A 224 -2.79 -12.86 16.00
C VAL A 224 -2.27 -11.68 16.81
N LEU A 225 -1.09 -11.18 16.45
CA LEU A 225 -0.58 -9.89 16.90
C LEU A 225 -1.01 -8.83 15.86
N CYS A 226 -1.73 -7.80 16.29
CA CYS A 226 -2.31 -6.83 15.35
C CYS A 226 -2.16 -5.39 15.83
N HIS A 227 -2.43 -4.44 14.94
CA HIS A 227 -2.59 -3.04 15.32
C HIS A 227 -3.76 -2.88 16.30
N PRO A 228 -3.65 -2.02 17.36
CA PRO A 228 -4.68 -1.86 18.37
C PRO A 228 -6.10 -1.64 17.84
N PRO A 229 -6.34 -0.86 16.75
CA PRO A 229 -7.68 -0.66 16.21
C PRO A 229 -8.34 -1.92 15.61
N LEU A 230 -7.58 -3.01 15.40
CA LEU A 230 -8.11 -4.29 14.89
C LEU A 230 -8.45 -5.30 15.98
N ALA A 231 -7.96 -5.11 17.21
CA ALA A 231 -8.02 -6.13 18.24
C ALA A 231 -9.46 -6.60 18.56
N ALA A 232 -10.39 -5.66 18.74
CA ALA A 232 -11.79 -5.99 19.01
C ALA A 232 -12.47 -6.74 17.84
N LEU A 233 -12.10 -6.38 16.60
CA LEU A 233 -12.61 -7.02 15.38
C LEU A 233 -12.07 -8.45 15.25
N PHE A 234 -10.78 -8.65 15.49
CA PHE A 234 -10.12 -9.96 15.34
C PHE A 234 -10.44 -10.94 16.47
N ALA A 235 -10.85 -10.46 17.64
CA ALA A 235 -11.33 -11.32 18.73
C ALA A 235 -12.54 -12.19 18.35
N ARG A 236 -13.19 -11.88 17.21
CA ARG A 236 -14.34 -12.63 16.69
C ARG A 236 -14.03 -13.36 15.37
N LEU A 237 -12.77 -13.39 14.97
CA LEU A 237 -12.33 -14.04 13.73
C LEU A 237 -12.28 -15.55 13.91
N GLU A 238 -12.96 -16.27 13.02
CA GLU A 238 -12.94 -17.73 13.03
C GLU A 238 -11.52 -18.27 12.86
N GLY A 239 -11.17 -19.25 13.66
CA GLY A 239 -9.85 -19.87 13.65
C GLY A 239 -8.80 -19.14 14.50
N VAL A 240 -9.12 -18.01 15.12
CA VAL A 240 -8.25 -17.30 16.06
C VAL A 240 -8.60 -17.66 17.50
N ASP A 241 -7.60 -18.09 18.27
CA ASP A 241 -7.75 -18.48 19.69
C ASP A 241 -7.27 -17.36 20.63
N ALA A 242 -6.37 -16.47 20.17
CA ALA A 242 -5.84 -15.36 20.97
C ALA A 242 -5.54 -14.15 20.10
N VAL A 243 -5.78 -12.94 20.62
CA VAL A 243 -5.48 -11.68 19.94
C VAL A 243 -4.67 -10.78 20.86
N TYR A 244 -3.54 -10.29 20.34
CA TYR A 244 -2.65 -9.38 21.03
C TYR A 244 -2.58 -8.06 20.26
N ALA A 245 -2.79 -6.95 20.95
CA ALA A 245 -2.54 -5.64 20.37
C ALA A 245 -1.04 -5.31 20.43
N LEU A 246 -0.52 -4.62 19.43
CA LEU A 246 0.87 -4.14 19.45
C LEU A 246 1.12 -3.32 20.73
N GLY A 247 2.14 -3.70 21.49
CA GLY A 247 2.50 -3.10 22.77
C GLY A 247 1.91 -3.80 23.99
N SER A 248 1.02 -4.78 23.83
CA SER A 248 0.62 -5.67 24.92
C SER A 248 1.64 -6.80 25.11
N GLU A 249 1.66 -7.37 26.32
CA GLU A 249 2.42 -8.57 26.61
C GLU A 249 1.80 -9.77 25.90
N ILE A 250 2.64 -10.67 25.39
CA ILE A 250 2.24 -11.97 24.87
C ILE A 250 2.58 -12.99 25.95
N ASP A 251 1.58 -13.32 26.76
CA ASP A 251 1.69 -14.11 27.99
C ASP A 251 1.63 -15.63 27.77
N GLU A 252 1.68 -16.06 26.53
CA GLU A 252 1.53 -17.44 26.11
C GLU A 252 2.65 -17.92 25.22
N ASP A 253 2.98 -19.23 25.31
CA ASP A 253 3.99 -19.86 24.46
C ASP A 253 3.42 -20.27 23.10
N TRP A 254 4.17 -19.96 22.06
CA TRP A 254 3.91 -20.32 20.68
C TRP A 254 5.04 -21.23 20.16
N ASP A 255 4.72 -22.18 19.31
CA ASP A 255 5.75 -23.05 18.73
C ASP A 255 6.47 -22.39 17.56
N VAL A 256 5.74 -21.56 16.81
CA VAL A 256 6.24 -20.80 15.66
C VAL A 256 5.46 -19.50 15.48
N TRP A 257 6.02 -18.57 14.71
CA TRP A 257 5.29 -17.41 14.24
C TRP A 257 5.45 -17.23 12.72
N SER A 258 4.53 -16.50 12.07
CA SER A 258 4.63 -16.16 10.65
C SER A 258 4.22 -14.71 10.40
N PRO A 259 4.96 -13.96 9.56
CA PRO A 259 4.45 -12.71 9.01
C PRO A 259 3.19 -13.00 8.17
N PRO A 260 2.13 -12.15 8.23
CA PRO A 260 0.89 -12.42 7.50
C PRO A 260 1.08 -12.50 5.98
N LEU A 261 2.00 -11.70 5.39
CA LEU A 261 2.26 -11.73 3.95
C LEU A 261 3.07 -12.96 3.50
N SER A 262 3.58 -13.78 4.42
CA SER A 262 4.20 -15.07 4.10
C SER A 262 3.21 -16.23 4.10
N LEU A 263 2.04 -16.06 4.70
CA LEU A 263 1.02 -17.11 4.76
C LEU A 263 0.59 -17.60 3.38
N PRO A 264 0.34 -16.72 2.37
CA PRO A 264 0.02 -17.18 1.03
C PRO A 264 1.10 -18.06 0.40
N HIS A 265 2.39 -17.75 0.64
CA HIS A 265 3.50 -18.56 0.16
C HIS A 265 3.48 -19.97 0.75
N HIS A 266 3.44 -20.05 2.06
CA HIS A 266 3.49 -21.32 2.80
C HIS A 266 2.18 -22.13 2.69
N CYS A 267 1.06 -21.47 2.41
CA CYS A 267 -0.21 -22.12 2.09
C CYS A 267 -0.39 -22.43 0.59
N HIS A 268 0.65 -22.21 -0.23
CA HIS A 268 0.66 -22.46 -1.68
C HIS A 268 -0.50 -21.78 -2.43
N THR A 269 -0.88 -20.59 -2.00
CA THR A 269 -2.01 -19.85 -2.58
C THR A 269 -1.73 -19.46 -4.03
N ARG A 270 -2.66 -19.82 -4.90
CA ARG A 270 -2.74 -19.43 -6.31
C ARG A 270 -3.96 -18.55 -6.53
N LEU A 271 -4.11 -18.00 -7.73
CA LEU A 271 -5.26 -17.15 -8.05
C LEU A 271 -6.61 -17.87 -7.88
N ASP A 272 -6.65 -19.16 -8.19
CA ASP A 272 -7.80 -20.05 -8.10
C ASP A 272 -8.00 -20.71 -6.72
N SER A 273 -7.05 -20.53 -5.80
CA SER A 273 -7.08 -21.12 -4.46
C SER A 273 -7.00 -20.08 -3.32
N ILE A 274 -7.28 -18.82 -3.62
CA ILE A 274 -7.43 -17.79 -2.58
C ILE A 274 -8.55 -18.23 -1.61
N PRO A 275 -8.36 -18.16 -0.28
CA PRO A 275 -9.44 -18.40 0.65
C PRO A 275 -10.54 -17.33 0.49
N THR A 276 -11.64 -17.69 -0.21
CA THR A 276 -12.69 -16.75 -0.65
C THR A 276 -13.98 -16.88 0.13
N ALA A 277 -14.01 -17.62 1.24
CA ALA A 277 -15.17 -17.65 2.12
C ALA A 277 -15.48 -16.24 2.65
N LEU A 278 -16.64 -15.70 2.30
CA LEU A 278 -17.10 -14.38 2.70
C LEU A 278 -18.50 -14.48 3.33
N PRO A 279 -18.79 -13.71 4.39
CA PRO A 279 -17.84 -12.91 5.16
C PRO A 279 -16.93 -13.77 6.05
N TYR A 280 -15.68 -13.34 6.25
CA TYR A 280 -14.80 -13.94 7.26
C TYR A 280 -14.58 -13.04 8.48
N LEU A 281 -14.97 -11.77 8.41
CA LEU A 281 -15.09 -10.88 9.56
C LEU A 281 -16.55 -10.57 9.84
N HIS A 282 -16.88 -10.33 11.09
CA HIS A 282 -18.25 -10.09 11.54
C HIS A 282 -18.34 -8.88 12.46
N ALA A 283 -19.31 -8.00 12.18
CA ALA A 283 -19.61 -6.89 13.06
C ALA A 283 -20.31 -7.38 14.34
N GLU A 284 -20.00 -6.75 15.43
CA GLU A 284 -20.63 -7.04 16.72
C GLU A 284 -22.07 -6.51 16.76
N PRO A 285 -23.10 -7.36 17.06
CA PRO A 285 -24.50 -6.92 17.08
C PRO A 285 -24.77 -5.77 18.04
N ALA A 286 -24.12 -5.76 19.21
CA ALA A 286 -24.27 -4.68 20.19
C ALA A 286 -23.77 -3.33 19.65
N ARG A 287 -22.62 -3.32 18.93
CA ARG A 287 -22.12 -2.12 18.28
C ARG A 287 -23.02 -1.68 17.12
N MET A 288 -23.54 -2.63 16.33
CA MET A 288 -24.52 -2.31 15.28
C MET A 288 -25.75 -1.62 15.86
N ALA A 289 -26.31 -2.14 16.96
CA ALA A 289 -27.45 -1.53 17.64
C ALA A 289 -27.12 -0.12 18.19
N ALA A 290 -25.92 0.08 18.72
CA ALA A 290 -25.47 1.38 19.21
C ALA A 290 -25.30 2.44 18.09
N TRP A 291 -24.86 2.02 16.91
CA TRP A 291 -24.67 2.90 15.76
C TRP A 291 -25.95 3.13 14.94
N ALA A 292 -26.95 2.23 14.99
CA ALA A 292 -28.16 2.33 14.19
C ALA A 292 -28.92 3.67 14.36
N PRO A 293 -29.11 4.25 15.58
CA PRO A 293 -29.80 5.53 15.74
C PRO A 293 -29.04 6.74 15.17
N ARG A 294 -27.75 6.56 14.87
CA ARG A 294 -26.90 7.63 14.33
C ARG A 294 -26.87 7.66 12.78
N LEU A 295 -27.40 6.63 12.16
CA LEU A 295 -27.55 6.54 10.72
C LEU A 295 -28.83 7.23 10.26
N PRO A 296 -28.84 7.82 9.05
CA PRO A 296 -30.06 8.38 8.47
C PRO A 296 -31.17 7.31 8.35
N PRO A 297 -32.48 7.70 8.42
CA PRO A 297 -33.59 6.75 8.25
C PRO A 297 -33.53 5.99 6.92
N ARG A 298 -33.84 4.69 6.90
CA ARG A 298 -33.76 3.88 5.68
C ARG A 298 -34.78 4.28 4.61
N GLU A 299 -35.92 4.83 5.02
CA GLU A 299 -37.00 5.25 4.12
C GLU A 299 -36.60 6.44 3.23
N ALA A 300 -35.52 7.15 3.60
CA ALA A 300 -35.03 8.30 2.85
C ALA A 300 -34.12 7.93 1.67
N GLY A 301 -33.80 6.65 1.44
CA GLY A 301 -33.01 6.17 0.30
C GLY A 301 -31.82 5.27 0.67
N TRP A 302 -30.95 5.06 -0.33
CA TRP A 302 -29.76 4.22 -0.23
C TRP A 302 -28.70 4.83 0.68
N ARG A 303 -28.14 4.03 1.60
CA ARG A 303 -27.06 4.45 2.48
C ARG A 303 -25.71 4.14 1.81
N VAL A 304 -25.01 5.16 1.33
CA VAL A 304 -23.73 5.00 0.65
C VAL A 304 -22.60 5.60 1.48
N GLY A 305 -21.67 4.75 1.90
CA GLY A 305 -20.48 5.16 2.66
C GLY A 305 -19.38 5.67 1.73
N LEU A 306 -18.69 6.74 2.14
CA LEU A 306 -17.62 7.37 1.37
C LEU A 306 -16.30 7.42 2.14
N VAL A 307 -15.20 7.03 1.47
CA VAL A 307 -13.80 7.23 1.89
C VAL A 307 -13.00 7.74 0.70
N TRP A 308 -12.46 8.94 0.77
CA TRP A 308 -11.78 9.60 -0.35
C TRP A 308 -10.30 9.86 -0.14
N LYS A 309 -9.79 9.65 1.09
CA LYS A 309 -8.37 9.79 1.41
C LYS A 309 -7.87 8.64 2.25
N GLY A 310 -6.62 8.25 2.00
CA GLY A 310 -5.89 7.27 2.77
C GLY A 310 -5.05 7.89 3.89
N ASN A 311 -3.99 7.19 4.27
CA ASN A 311 -3.01 7.67 5.24
C ASN A 311 -1.93 8.50 4.52
N PRO A 312 -1.80 9.81 4.80
CA PRO A 312 -0.83 10.69 4.12
C PRO A 312 0.64 10.32 4.41
N LYS A 313 0.90 9.45 5.40
CA LYS A 313 2.24 8.92 5.67
C LYS A 313 2.64 7.76 4.74
N PHE A 314 1.70 7.24 3.98
CA PHE A 314 2.00 6.21 3.00
C PHE A 314 2.60 6.85 1.75
N GLU A 315 3.71 6.31 1.25
CA GLU A 315 4.51 6.91 0.17
C GLU A 315 3.73 7.19 -1.12
N ASN A 316 2.72 6.37 -1.42
CA ASN A 316 1.88 6.50 -2.61
C ASN A 316 0.50 7.12 -2.31
N ASP A 317 0.28 7.73 -1.14
CA ASP A 317 -1.04 8.23 -0.76
C ASP A 317 -1.53 9.36 -1.69
N ALA A 318 -0.63 10.21 -2.16
CA ALA A 318 -0.96 11.29 -3.08
C ALA A 318 -1.53 10.81 -4.43
N GLU A 319 -1.22 9.58 -4.84
CA GLU A 319 -1.71 9.00 -6.09
C GLU A 319 -3.05 8.27 -5.90
N ARG A 320 -3.22 7.56 -4.77
CA ARG A 320 -4.42 6.75 -4.49
C ARG A 320 -5.56 7.54 -3.83
N SER A 321 -5.27 8.65 -3.16
CA SER A 321 -6.25 9.54 -2.53
C SER A 321 -6.82 10.53 -3.55
N LEU A 322 -8.11 10.88 -3.41
CA LEU A 322 -8.67 12.01 -4.17
C LEU A 322 -8.03 13.32 -3.70
N PRO A 323 -7.88 14.31 -4.59
CA PRO A 323 -7.35 15.63 -4.21
C PRO A 323 -8.12 16.26 -3.05
N SER A 324 -9.45 16.19 -3.11
CA SER A 324 -10.38 16.64 -2.09
C SER A 324 -11.74 15.98 -2.28
N LEU A 325 -12.63 16.16 -1.31
CA LEU A 325 -14.04 15.76 -1.42
C LEU A 325 -14.74 16.41 -2.64
N ALA A 326 -14.30 17.59 -3.08
CA ALA A 326 -14.85 18.27 -4.26
C ALA A 326 -14.81 17.42 -5.54
N ALA A 327 -13.87 16.49 -5.65
CA ALA A 327 -13.82 15.55 -6.78
C ALA A 327 -15.10 14.70 -6.88
N LEU A 328 -15.80 14.45 -5.78
CA LEU A 328 -17.04 13.68 -5.73
C LEU A 328 -18.30 14.51 -6.01
N ALA A 329 -18.18 15.81 -6.32
CA ALA A 329 -19.32 16.71 -6.63
C ALA A 329 -20.29 16.13 -7.69
N PRO A 330 -19.85 15.43 -8.75
CA PRO A 330 -20.77 14.81 -9.72
C PRO A 330 -21.79 13.83 -9.11
N LEU A 331 -21.52 13.28 -7.93
CA LEU A 331 -22.44 12.38 -7.23
C LEU A 331 -23.60 13.12 -6.54
N ALA A 332 -23.48 14.42 -6.30
CA ALA A 332 -24.50 15.21 -5.60
C ALA A 332 -25.87 15.25 -6.33
N ALA A 333 -25.87 15.10 -7.65
CA ALA A 333 -27.07 15.12 -8.47
C ALA A 333 -27.91 13.82 -8.42
N LEU A 334 -27.39 12.76 -7.76
CA LEU A 334 -28.06 11.46 -7.70
C LEU A 334 -29.17 11.47 -6.65
N PRO A 335 -30.45 11.28 -7.05
CA PRO A 335 -31.57 11.27 -6.13
C PRO A 335 -31.59 10.01 -5.26
N GLY A 336 -32.20 10.09 -4.08
CA GLY A 336 -32.44 8.93 -3.23
C GLY A 336 -31.18 8.33 -2.61
N VAL A 337 -30.06 9.07 -2.57
CA VAL A 337 -28.80 8.61 -1.94
C VAL A 337 -28.53 9.40 -0.66
N GLN A 338 -28.29 8.69 0.41
CA GLN A 338 -27.85 9.22 1.70
C GLN A 338 -26.34 9.00 1.83
N TRP A 339 -25.59 10.07 1.74
CA TRP A 339 -24.14 10.05 1.76
C TRP A 339 -23.61 10.03 3.19
N ILE A 340 -22.82 9.01 3.54
CA ILE A 340 -22.28 8.82 4.88
C ILE A 340 -20.76 8.91 4.80
N SER A 341 -20.18 9.91 5.47
CA SER A 341 -18.73 10.00 5.57
C SER A 341 -18.20 8.98 6.58
N LEU A 342 -17.41 8.04 6.09
CA LEU A 342 -16.62 7.10 6.89
C LEU A 342 -15.18 7.60 7.07
N GLN A 343 -14.86 8.78 6.53
CA GLN A 343 -13.53 9.34 6.52
C GLN A 343 -13.05 9.67 7.93
N LYS A 344 -11.89 9.12 8.31
CA LYS A 344 -11.19 9.39 9.56
C LYS A 344 -9.77 9.86 9.28
N GLY A 345 -9.30 10.87 10.01
CA GLY A 345 -7.97 11.45 9.81
C GLY A 345 -7.92 12.42 8.65
N ALA A 346 -7.01 12.24 7.68
CA ALA A 346 -6.87 13.15 6.56
C ALA A 346 -8.21 13.32 5.82
N GLY A 347 -8.58 14.56 5.51
CA GLY A 347 -9.83 14.89 4.80
C GLY A 347 -11.12 14.85 5.64
N GLN A 348 -11.11 14.39 6.89
CA GLN A 348 -12.35 14.27 7.68
C GLN A 348 -13.05 15.63 7.88
N ALA A 349 -12.29 16.72 7.98
CA ALA A 349 -12.87 18.07 8.14
C ALA A 349 -13.65 18.53 6.90
N GLU A 350 -13.32 18.00 5.72
CA GLU A 350 -14.02 18.32 4.47
C GLU A 350 -15.50 17.89 4.51
N ALA A 351 -15.84 16.85 5.27
CA ALA A 351 -17.21 16.36 5.42
C ALA A 351 -18.14 17.32 6.20
N ARG A 352 -17.56 18.23 6.97
CA ARG A 352 -18.30 19.23 7.77
C ARG A 352 -18.20 20.65 7.21
N ALA A 353 -17.46 20.83 6.12
CA ALA A 353 -17.30 22.14 5.50
C ALA A 353 -18.66 22.68 5.02
N ALA A 354 -18.89 23.98 5.20
CA ALA A 354 -20.15 24.61 4.79
C ALA A 354 -20.38 24.55 3.27
N ASP A 355 -19.31 24.43 2.51
CA ASP A 355 -19.27 24.31 1.06
C ASP A 355 -19.04 22.86 0.59
N ALA A 356 -19.27 21.86 1.47
CA ALA A 356 -19.15 20.46 1.10
C ALA A 356 -20.04 20.15 -0.13
N PRO A 357 -19.51 19.49 -1.16
CA PRO A 357 -20.24 19.27 -2.42
C PRO A 357 -21.39 18.25 -2.28
N LEU A 358 -21.43 17.51 -1.18
CA LEU A 358 -22.40 16.46 -0.88
C LEU A 358 -23.02 16.70 0.51
N PRO A 359 -24.34 16.42 0.69
CA PRO A 359 -24.97 16.45 2.01
C PRO A 359 -24.56 15.22 2.82
N LEU A 360 -23.45 15.30 3.55
CA LEU A 360 -22.83 14.19 4.25
C LEU A 360 -23.30 14.03 5.70
N TRP A 361 -23.50 12.77 6.11
CA TRP A 361 -23.58 12.37 7.52
C TRP A 361 -22.19 12.01 8.01
N PRO A 362 -21.50 12.86 8.78
CA PRO A 362 -20.10 12.65 9.16
C PRO A 362 -20.00 11.74 10.38
N LEU A 363 -19.79 10.45 10.18
CA LEU A 363 -19.66 9.44 11.25
C LEU A 363 -18.21 9.03 11.52
N GLY A 364 -17.33 9.09 10.52
CA GLY A 364 -15.98 8.50 10.58
C GLY A 364 -15.10 9.03 11.73
N GLU A 365 -15.26 10.30 12.11
CA GLU A 365 -14.48 10.90 13.19
C GLU A 365 -14.78 10.27 14.57
N ASP A 366 -16.01 9.77 14.76
CA ASP A 366 -16.48 9.21 16.03
C ASP A 366 -16.15 7.72 16.21
N PHE A 367 -15.63 7.05 15.18
CA PHE A 367 -15.21 5.66 15.33
C PHE A 367 -14.06 5.54 16.32
N ALA A 368 -14.21 4.70 17.34
CA ALA A 368 -13.14 4.42 18.29
C ALA A 368 -12.09 3.48 17.65
N ASP A 369 -12.57 2.44 16.95
CA ASP A 369 -11.78 1.40 16.34
C ASP A 369 -12.42 0.87 15.03
N LEU A 370 -11.82 -0.14 14.40
CA LEU A 370 -12.37 -0.74 13.18
C LEU A 370 -13.58 -1.65 13.43
N ALA A 371 -13.87 -2.03 14.67
CA ALA A 371 -15.12 -2.73 14.98
C ALA A 371 -16.33 -1.78 14.90
N ASP A 372 -16.16 -0.50 15.24
CA ASP A 372 -17.19 0.53 14.99
C ASP A 372 -17.41 0.75 13.50
N THR A 373 -16.30 0.86 12.74
CA THR A 373 -16.38 0.94 11.28
C THR A 373 -17.13 -0.27 10.70
N ALA A 374 -16.82 -1.49 11.14
CA ALA A 374 -17.50 -2.71 10.72
C ALA A 374 -19.00 -2.69 11.06
N ALA A 375 -19.37 -2.18 12.23
CA ALA A 375 -20.76 -2.07 12.68
C ALA A 375 -21.57 -1.12 11.79
N VAL A 376 -20.97 0.00 11.36
CA VAL A 376 -21.60 0.93 10.42
C VAL A 376 -21.66 0.34 9.01
N LEU A 377 -20.56 -0.21 8.49
CA LEU A 377 -20.49 -0.82 7.15
C LEU A 377 -21.59 -1.85 6.93
N ARG A 378 -21.87 -2.72 7.90
CA ARG A 378 -22.94 -3.73 7.83
C ARG A 378 -24.35 -3.17 7.73
N GLN A 379 -24.53 -1.88 7.92
CA GLN A 379 -25.80 -1.17 7.84
C GLN A 379 -25.90 -0.26 6.59
N LEU A 380 -24.87 -0.31 5.72
CA LEU A 380 -24.83 0.40 4.45
C LEU A 380 -25.26 -0.53 3.30
N ASP A 381 -25.72 0.07 2.22
CA ASP A 381 -26.06 -0.62 0.98
C ASP A 381 -24.84 -0.70 0.04
N LEU A 382 -23.97 0.32 0.08
CA LEU A 382 -22.75 0.39 -0.72
C LEU A 382 -21.67 1.20 0.00
N VAL A 383 -20.43 0.87 -0.26
CA VAL A 383 -19.25 1.68 0.10
C VAL A 383 -18.55 2.13 -1.18
N ILE A 384 -18.18 3.40 -1.28
CA ILE A 384 -17.28 3.91 -2.33
C ILE A 384 -16.02 4.38 -1.62
N SER A 385 -14.89 3.76 -1.95
CA SER A 385 -13.63 4.02 -1.26
C SER A 385 -12.48 4.12 -2.24
N VAL A 386 -11.52 4.99 -1.99
CA VAL A 386 -10.19 4.82 -2.56
C VAL A 386 -9.53 3.58 -1.93
N ASP A 387 -8.36 3.17 -2.43
CA ASP A 387 -7.62 2.01 -1.91
C ASP A 387 -7.19 2.22 -0.45
N THR A 388 -8.00 1.72 0.48
CA THR A 388 -7.79 1.88 1.93
C THR A 388 -8.20 0.62 2.70
N ALA A 389 -7.86 0.58 4.00
CA ALA A 389 -8.29 -0.47 4.91
C ALA A 389 -9.83 -0.65 4.95
N VAL A 390 -10.61 0.42 4.70
CA VAL A 390 -12.08 0.35 4.67
C VAL A 390 -12.58 -0.47 3.48
N ALA A 391 -11.94 -0.39 2.32
CA ALA A 391 -12.27 -1.22 1.16
C ALA A 391 -12.05 -2.72 1.48
N HIS A 392 -10.92 -3.04 2.11
CA HIS A 392 -10.63 -4.41 2.56
C HIS A 392 -11.62 -4.89 3.63
N LEU A 393 -11.99 -4.01 4.56
CA LEU A 393 -12.96 -4.33 5.61
C LEU A 393 -14.36 -4.56 5.03
N ALA A 394 -14.79 -3.73 4.08
CA ALA A 394 -16.07 -3.92 3.38
C ALA A 394 -16.09 -5.30 2.69
N GLY A 395 -15.03 -5.65 1.95
CA GLY A 395 -14.91 -6.96 1.32
C GLY A 395 -14.91 -8.11 2.32
N ALA A 396 -14.19 -7.99 3.44
CA ALA A 396 -14.13 -8.99 4.51
C ALA A 396 -15.48 -9.24 5.20
N LEU A 397 -16.32 -8.21 5.25
CA LEU A 397 -17.69 -8.25 5.78
C LEU A 397 -18.74 -8.66 4.73
N ALA A 398 -18.36 -8.92 3.50
CA ALA A 398 -19.26 -9.13 2.35
C ALA A 398 -20.23 -7.95 2.11
N VAL A 399 -19.76 -6.72 2.30
CA VAL A 399 -20.49 -5.49 2.00
C VAL A 399 -20.08 -5.02 0.61
N PRO A 400 -21.04 -4.68 -0.29
CA PRO A 400 -20.73 -4.14 -1.62
C PRO A 400 -19.79 -2.94 -1.52
N CYS A 401 -18.70 -2.97 -2.29
CA CYS A 401 -17.74 -1.87 -2.28
C CYS A 401 -17.22 -1.58 -3.70
N TRP A 402 -17.26 -0.31 -4.07
CA TRP A 402 -16.69 0.21 -5.30
C TRP A 402 -15.38 0.92 -4.96
N VAL A 403 -14.29 0.43 -5.55
CA VAL A 403 -12.94 0.91 -5.23
C VAL A 403 -12.42 1.78 -6.36
N LEU A 404 -12.08 3.03 -6.04
CA LEU A 404 -11.43 3.97 -6.94
C LEU A 404 -9.93 3.73 -6.93
N LEU A 405 -9.34 3.42 -8.08
CA LEU A 405 -7.94 3.03 -8.21
C LEU A 405 -7.15 3.99 -9.09
N PRO A 406 -5.91 4.36 -8.68
CA PRO A 406 -5.02 5.18 -9.50
C PRO A 406 -4.50 4.40 -10.71
N ALA A 407 -4.08 5.10 -11.77
CA ALA A 407 -3.36 4.50 -12.89
C ALA A 407 -1.88 4.23 -12.55
N TYR A 408 -1.29 5.06 -11.70
CA TYR A 408 0.11 4.97 -11.31
C TYR A 408 0.27 4.23 -9.99
N GLN A 409 1.15 3.23 -9.95
CA GLN A 409 1.44 2.42 -8.76
C GLN A 409 0.19 1.82 -8.12
N THR A 410 -0.78 1.36 -8.93
CA THR A 410 -1.91 0.59 -8.41
C THR A 410 -1.40 -0.63 -7.66
N ASP A 411 -1.93 -0.87 -6.46
CA ASP A 411 -1.52 -2.02 -5.65
C ASP A 411 -1.77 -3.35 -6.40
N TRP A 412 -0.86 -4.27 -6.25
CA TRP A 412 -0.88 -5.59 -6.92
C TRP A 412 -2.13 -6.41 -6.58
N ARG A 413 -2.76 -6.18 -5.41
CA ARG A 413 -3.95 -6.91 -4.93
C ARG A 413 -5.14 -6.75 -5.86
N TRP A 414 -5.19 -5.64 -6.56
CA TRP A 414 -6.27 -5.32 -7.48
C TRP A 414 -6.08 -5.92 -8.87
N LEU A 415 -4.95 -6.59 -9.15
CA LEU A 415 -4.55 -7.15 -10.43
C LEU A 415 -4.62 -6.14 -11.58
N ALA A 416 -4.04 -6.46 -12.72
CA ALA A 416 -4.17 -5.67 -13.93
C ALA A 416 -5.41 -6.11 -14.74
N GLY A 417 -6.05 -5.16 -15.44
CA GLY A 417 -7.06 -5.45 -16.47
C GLY A 417 -8.40 -6.02 -15.96
N ARG A 418 -8.72 -5.92 -14.66
CA ARG A 418 -9.97 -6.43 -14.08
C ARG A 418 -10.83 -5.31 -13.49
N GLU A 419 -12.14 -5.53 -13.48
CA GLU A 419 -13.13 -4.69 -12.79
C GLU A 419 -13.69 -5.35 -11.51
N ASP A 420 -13.26 -6.57 -11.18
CA ASP A 420 -13.57 -7.31 -9.95
C ASP A 420 -12.31 -7.62 -9.14
N SER A 421 -12.47 -8.17 -7.93
CA SER A 421 -11.37 -8.62 -7.10
C SER A 421 -11.50 -10.11 -6.76
N PRO A 422 -10.50 -10.94 -7.08
CA PRO A 422 -10.52 -12.35 -6.70
C PRO A 422 -10.37 -12.56 -5.19
N TRP A 423 -9.89 -11.54 -4.46
CA TRP A 423 -9.81 -11.55 -3.00
C TRP A 423 -11.18 -11.38 -2.34
N TYR A 424 -12.12 -10.73 -3.02
CA TYR A 424 -13.46 -10.41 -2.52
C TYR A 424 -14.51 -10.63 -3.61
N PRO A 425 -14.66 -11.89 -4.08
CA PRO A 425 -15.53 -12.20 -5.22
C PRO A 425 -16.99 -11.82 -4.92
N GLY A 426 -17.65 -11.21 -5.89
CA GLY A 426 -19.04 -10.78 -5.77
C GLY A 426 -19.30 -9.61 -4.82
N CYS A 427 -18.25 -9.01 -4.24
CA CYS A 427 -18.38 -7.89 -3.29
C CYS A 427 -17.76 -6.60 -3.81
N LEU A 428 -16.63 -6.66 -4.52
CA LEU A 428 -15.89 -5.50 -4.96
C LEU A 428 -16.01 -5.28 -6.47
N ARG A 429 -16.19 -3.99 -6.85
CA ARG A 429 -16.06 -3.51 -8.22
C ARG A 429 -15.00 -2.41 -8.27
N LEU A 430 -14.13 -2.47 -9.29
CA LEU A 430 -12.95 -1.61 -9.41
C LEU A 430 -13.17 -0.55 -10.50
N PHE A 431 -12.96 0.71 -10.14
CA PHE A 431 -13.04 1.86 -11.03
C PHE A 431 -11.67 2.49 -11.16
N ARG A 432 -11.04 2.30 -12.32
CA ARG A 432 -9.64 2.69 -12.54
C ARG A 432 -9.54 3.99 -13.29
N GLN A 433 -8.56 4.83 -12.91
CA GLN A 433 -8.11 5.95 -13.73
C GLN A 433 -7.60 5.42 -15.10
N PRO A 434 -8.00 6.01 -16.23
CA PRO A 434 -7.40 5.67 -17.52
C PRO A 434 -5.98 6.22 -17.67
N THR A 435 -5.73 7.38 -17.08
CA THR A 435 -4.42 8.03 -17.05
C THR A 435 -4.19 8.64 -15.67
N ARG A 436 -2.93 8.82 -15.30
CA ARG A 436 -2.53 9.39 -14.01
C ARG A 436 -3.20 10.75 -13.75
N GLY A 437 -3.85 10.87 -12.60
CA GLY A 437 -4.52 12.09 -12.13
C GLY A 437 -5.94 12.29 -12.69
N ASP A 438 -6.39 11.48 -13.64
CA ASP A 438 -7.76 11.55 -14.16
C ASP A 438 -8.73 10.85 -13.20
N TRP A 439 -9.13 11.54 -12.14
CA TRP A 439 -10.19 11.08 -11.25
C TRP A 439 -11.59 11.36 -11.76
N ALA A 440 -11.75 12.26 -12.74
CA ALA A 440 -13.04 12.60 -13.29
C ALA A 440 -13.70 11.40 -13.99
N THR A 441 -12.95 10.67 -14.80
CA THR A 441 -13.46 9.50 -15.55
C THR A 441 -13.99 8.39 -14.63
N PRO A 442 -13.24 7.86 -13.64
CA PRO A 442 -13.78 6.83 -12.76
C PRO A 442 -14.96 7.34 -11.91
N ILE A 443 -14.98 8.60 -11.49
CA ILE A 443 -16.10 9.16 -10.73
C ILE A 443 -17.36 9.28 -11.59
N GLN A 444 -17.24 9.67 -12.87
CA GLN A 444 -18.38 9.68 -13.80
C GLN A 444 -18.92 8.28 -14.04
N ARG A 445 -18.05 7.27 -14.17
CA ARG A 445 -18.46 5.85 -14.28
C ARG A 445 -19.19 5.37 -13.01
N VAL A 446 -18.73 5.79 -11.84
CA VAL A 446 -19.41 5.54 -10.55
C VAL A 446 -20.78 6.18 -10.55
N ALA A 447 -20.92 7.45 -10.97
CA ALA A 447 -22.21 8.15 -11.02
C ALA A 447 -23.21 7.44 -11.97
N GLN A 448 -22.74 7.04 -13.15
CA GLN A 448 -23.56 6.29 -14.12
C GLN A 448 -23.99 4.91 -13.56
N ALA A 449 -23.06 4.18 -12.94
CA ALA A 449 -23.35 2.90 -12.34
C ALA A 449 -24.34 3.01 -11.17
N LEU A 450 -24.26 4.08 -10.38
CA LEU A 450 -25.15 4.31 -9.24
C LEU A 450 -26.55 4.74 -9.70
N ALA A 451 -26.66 5.55 -10.76
CA ALA A 451 -27.93 5.90 -11.37
C ALA A 451 -28.65 4.63 -11.91
N ALA A 452 -27.93 3.80 -12.65
CA ALA A 452 -28.48 2.55 -13.17
C ALA A 452 -28.89 1.55 -12.05
N TRP A 453 -28.24 1.63 -10.91
CA TRP A 453 -28.57 0.80 -9.75
C TRP A 453 -29.93 1.22 -9.12
N GLY A 454 -30.20 2.53 -9.03
CA GLY A 454 -31.46 3.06 -8.51
C GLY A 454 -32.69 2.66 -9.35
N ASP A 455 -32.52 2.48 -10.67
CA ASP A 455 -33.61 2.15 -11.60
C ASP A 455 -33.98 0.65 -11.63
N GLY A 456 -33.14 -0.26 -11.10
CA GLY A 456 -33.30 -1.70 -11.30
C GLY A 456 -33.32 -2.60 -10.07
N CYS A 457 -33.01 -2.11 -8.87
CA CYS A 457 -32.88 -2.94 -7.66
C CYS A 457 -33.66 -2.39 -6.48
N ALA A 458 -34.37 -3.27 -5.78
CA ALA A 458 -34.94 -2.93 -4.45
C ALA A 458 -33.80 -2.76 -3.43
N PRO A 459 -33.93 -1.86 -2.43
CA PRO A 459 -32.98 -1.73 -1.34
C PRO A 459 -32.69 -3.07 -0.66
N GLY A 460 -31.40 -3.42 -0.50
CA GLY A 460 -30.98 -4.70 0.10
C GLY A 460 -30.59 -5.82 -0.88
N VAL A 461 -30.72 -5.64 -2.20
CA VAL A 461 -30.23 -6.58 -3.20
C VAL A 461 -28.81 -6.20 -3.63
N ASN A 462 -27.86 -7.15 -3.55
CA ASN A 462 -26.47 -6.91 -3.94
C ASN A 462 -26.35 -6.75 -5.47
N PRO A 463 -26.03 -5.57 -6.01
CA PRO A 463 -26.01 -5.30 -7.45
C PRO A 463 -24.81 -5.93 -8.18
N ILE A 464 -23.82 -6.42 -7.45
CA ILE A 464 -22.62 -7.06 -8.01
C ILE A 464 -22.94 -8.50 -8.44
N CYS A 465 -24.01 -9.10 -7.87
CA CYS A 465 -24.41 -10.49 -8.19
C CYS A 465 -25.25 -10.64 -9.45
N THR A 466 -25.63 -9.57 -10.15
CA THR A 466 -26.64 -9.64 -11.25
C THR A 466 -26.09 -9.62 -12.66
N THR A 467 -24.77 -9.48 -12.85
CA THR A 467 -24.15 -9.64 -14.18
C THR A 467 -23.09 -10.74 -14.14
N PRO A 468 -23.33 -11.89 -14.82
CA PRO A 468 -22.24 -12.80 -15.12
C PRO A 468 -21.21 -12.09 -16.01
N PRO A 469 -19.93 -12.38 -15.89
CA PRO A 469 -18.92 -11.85 -16.81
C PRO A 469 -19.21 -12.34 -18.23
N PRO A 470 -18.91 -11.50 -19.25
CA PRO A 470 -18.98 -11.91 -20.64
C PRO A 470 -17.96 -13.01 -20.96
#